data_935b422b488692645a9d29664a072517
#
_entry.id   935b422b488692645a9d29664a072517
#
_cell.length_a   1.000
_cell.length_b   1.000
_cell.length_c   1.000
_cell.angle_alpha   90.00
_cell.angle_beta   90.00
_cell.angle_gamma   90.00
#
_symmetry.space_group_name_H-M   'P 1'
#
loop_
_entity.id
_entity.type
_entity.pdbx_description
1 polymer ?
#
loop_
_entity_poly.entity_id
_entity_poly.type
_entity_poly.pdbx_seq_one_letter_code
_entity_poly.pdbx_strand_id
1 'polypeptide(L)' 'MHVLVIPRQHFADLAELAEAGGGLVDEVAAQALQVASAEGLTEAGYRIVFNTGDDAGQTVHHVHAHVLGGRPLGWPPG' A
#
# COMPACT_ATOMS: atom_id res chain seq x y z
N MET A 1 11.91 6.51 3.30
CA MET A 1 11.80 5.09 2.97
C MET A 1 10.49 4.85 2.21
N HIS A 2 10.55 4.09 1.12
CA HIS A 2 9.39 3.83 0.27
C HIS A 2 9.48 2.39 -0.23
N VAL A 3 8.55 1.54 0.19
CA VAL A 3 8.49 0.12 -0.19
C VAL A 3 7.15 -0.18 -0.82
N LEU A 4 7.14 -1.01 -1.86
CA LEU A 4 5.92 -1.50 -2.49
C LEU A 4 5.60 -2.91 -2.01
N VAL A 5 4.33 -3.15 -1.68
CA VAL A 5 3.82 -4.48 -1.36
C VAL A 5 2.79 -4.85 -2.41
N ILE A 6 2.99 -5.99 -3.05
CA ILE A 6 2.11 -6.46 -4.12
C ILE A 6 1.66 -7.90 -3.89
N PRO A 7 0.43 -8.28 -4.27
CA PRO A 7 0.04 -9.68 -4.31
C PRO A 7 0.69 -10.36 -5.53
N ARG A 8 0.90 -11.67 -5.46
CA ARG A 8 1.41 -12.44 -6.60
C ARG A 8 0.37 -12.55 -7.71
N GLN A 9 -0.89 -12.76 -7.31
CA GLN A 9 -2.00 -12.83 -8.24
C GLN A 9 -2.30 -11.44 -8.81
N HIS A 10 -2.60 -11.35 -10.09
CA HIS A 10 -2.87 -10.07 -10.75
C HIS A 10 -4.27 -9.54 -10.43
N PHE A 11 -4.32 -8.30 -9.94
CA PHE A 11 -5.53 -7.49 -9.81
C PHE A 11 -5.14 -6.07 -10.24
N ALA A 12 -6.01 -5.41 -11.00
CA ALA A 12 -5.67 -4.10 -11.54
C ALA A 12 -5.57 -3.02 -10.45
N ASP A 13 -6.44 -3.09 -9.44
CA ASP A 13 -6.55 -2.08 -8.40
C ASP A 13 -7.13 -2.65 -7.10
N LEU A 14 -7.26 -1.78 -6.10
CA LEU A 14 -7.79 -2.17 -4.79
C LEU A 14 -9.24 -2.69 -4.87
N ALA A 15 -10.06 -2.12 -5.76
CA ALA A 15 -11.45 -2.57 -5.90
C ALA A 15 -11.51 -4.03 -6.37
N GLU A 16 -10.73 -4.39 -7.38
CA GLU A 16 -10.65 -5.78 -7.84
C GLU A 16 -10.13 -6.72 -6.76
N LEU A 17 -9.11 -6.30 -6.02
CA LEU A 17 -8.55 -7.08 -4.91
C LEU A 17 -9.61 -7.34 -3.84
N ALA A 18 -10.38 -6.31 -3.49
CA ALA A 18 -11.43 -6.42 -2.48
C ALA A 18 -12.57 -7.32 -2.95
N GLU A 19 -12.98 -7.21 -4.22
CA GLU A 19 -14.03 -8.02 -4.82
C GLU A 19 -13.67 -9.50 -4.88
N ALA A 20 -12.40 -9.83 -5.06
CA ALA A 20 -11.93 -11.21 -5.07
C ALA A 20 -12.14 -11.92 -3.73
N GLY A 21 -12.16 -11.19 -2.62
CA GLY A 21 -12.37 -11.76 -1.29
C GLY A 21 -11.21 -12.64 -0.83
N GLY A 22 -11.52 -13.68 -0.06
CA GLY A 22 -10.52 -14.68 0.35
C GLY A 22 -9.43 -14.15 1.29
N GLY A 23 -9.65 -13.01 1.92
CA GLY A 23 -8.67 -12.42 2.83
C GLY A 23 -7.48 -11.74 2.13
N LEU A 24 -7.57 -11.49 0.82
CA LEU A 24 -6.44 -10.93 0.06
C LEU A 24 -6.09 -9.50 0.48
N VAL A 25 -7.09 -8.65 0.75
CA VAL A 25 -6.83 -7.30 1.25
C VAL A 25 -6.13 -7.35 2.61
N ASP A 26 -6.61 -8.22 3.49
CA ASP A 26 -6.01 -8.44 4.81
C ASP A 26 -4.56 -8.90 4.69
N GLU A 27 -4.26 -9.79 3.75
CA GLU A 27 -2.89 -10.26 3.51
C GLU A 27 -1.96 -9.13 3.08
N VAL A 28 -2.39 -8.30 2.14
CA VAL A 28 -1.59 -7.16 1.68
C VAL A 28 -1.37 -6.17 2.82
N ALA A 29 -2.42 -5.87 3.59
CA ALA A 29 -2.32 -5.01 4.76
C ALA A 29 -1.34 -5.58 5.80
N ALA A 30 -1.44 -6.86 6.11
CA ALA A 30 -0.54 -7.52 7.07
C ALA A 30 0.92 -7.46 6.61
N GLN A 31 1.19 -7.67 5.34
CA GLN A 31 2.54 -7.56 4.79
C GLN A 31 3.05 -6.11 4.85
N ALA A 32 2.20 -5.13 4.56
CA ALA A 32 2.58 -3.72 4.67
C ALA A 32 2.95 -3.35 6.11
N LEU A 33 2.18 -3.82 7.10
CA LEU A 33 2.47 -3.61 8.51
C LEU A 33 3.79 -4.30 8.92
N GLN A 34 4.05 -5.47 8.39
CA GLN A 34 5.29 -6.21 8.64
C GLN A 34 6.50 -5.46 8.09
N VAL A 35 6.39 -4.90 6.88
CA VAL A 35 7.44 -4.05 6.30
C VAL A 35 7.69 -2.83 7.17
N ALA A 36 6.64 -2.13 7.60
CA ALA A 36 6.76 -0.96 8.47
C ALA A 36 7.49 -1.31 9.77
N SER A 37 7.15 -2.45 10.37
CA SER A 37 7.82 -2.91 11.59
C SER A 37 9.29 -3.25 11.34
N ALA A 38 9.58 -3.99 10.28
CA ALA A 38 10.95 -4.37 9.93
C ALA A 38 11.85 -3.16 9.65
N GLU A 39 11.28 -2.09 9.09
CA GLU A 39 12.00 -0.84 8.81
C GLU A 39 12.03 0.13 9.99
N GLY A 40 11.50 -0.27 11.14
CA GLY A 40 11.54 0.54 12.36
C GLY A 40 10.60 1.73 12.35
N LEU A 41 9.49 1.68 11.59
CA LEU A 41 8.58 2.80 11.41
C LEU A 41 7.42 2.84 12.41
N THR A 42 7.24 1.78 13.19
CA THR A 42 6.03 1.60 13.99
C THR A 42 5.83 2.70 15.03
N GLU A 43 6.88 3.15 15.69
CA GLU A 43 6.78 4.18 16.72
C GLU A 43 6.54 5.59 16.14
N ALA A 44 7.34 5.98 15.16
CA ALA A 44 7.26 7.32 14.57
C ALA A 44 6.06 7.49 13.65
N GLY A 45 5.63 6.40 13.04
CA GLY A 45 4.49 6.40 12.14
C GLY A 45 4.87 6.21 10.68
N TYR A 46 3.87 5.85 9.91
CA TYR A 46 4.02 5.58 8.48
C TYR A 46 2.69 5.79 7.76
N ARG A 47 2.73 5.78 6.45
CA ARG A 47 1.54 5.92 5.61
C ARG A 47 1.48 4.76 4.63
N ILE A 48 0.28 4.21 4.45
CA ILE A 48 0.02 3.20 3.43
C ILE A 48 -0.93 3.80 2.41
N VAL A 49 -0.58 3.71 1.13
CA VAL A 49 -1.34 4.33 0.04
C VAL A 49 -1.59 3.31 -1.06
N PHE A 50 -2.85 3.25 -1.51
CA PHE A 50 -3.23 2.61 -2.76
C PHE A 50 -3.72 3.69 -3.70
N ASN A 51 -3.12 3.81 -4.86
CA ASN A 51 -3.57 4.72 -5.90
C ASN A 51 -4.45 3.97 -6.90
N THR A 52 -5.59 4.53 -7.23
CA THR A 52 -6.51 3.95 -8.22
C THR A 52 -6.88 5.00 -9.25
N GLY A 53 -6.63 4.70 -10.53
CA GLY A 53 -7.03 5.54 -11.64
C GLY A 53 -6.07 6.68 -11.94
N ASP A 54 -6.36 7.40 -13.02
CA ASP A 54 -5.47 8.43 -13.57
C ASP A 54 -5.30 9.62 -12.63
N ASP A 55 -6.39 10.09 -12.03
CA ASP A 55 -6.33 11.26 -11.14
C ASP A 55 -5.51 11.00 -9.88
N ALA A 56 -5.41 9.73 -9.46
CA ALA A 56 -4.57 9.35 -8.32
C ALA A 56 -3.13 9.01 -8.73
N GLY A 57 -2.83 9.04 -10.03
CA GLY A 57 -1.48 8.77 -10.52
C GLY A 57 -1.14 7.30 -10.63
N GLN A 58 -2.14 6.43 -10.77
CA GLN A 58 -1.86 5.02 -11.01
C GLN A 58 -1.35 4.82 -12.44
N THR A 59 -0.08 4.45 -12.57
CA THR A 59 0.56 4.21 -13.87
C THR A 59 0.79 2.73 -14.14
N VAL A 60 0.83 1.91 -13.10
CA VAL A 60 0.98 0.45 -13.19
C VAL A 60 -0.33 -0.20 -12.78
N HIS A 61 -0.96 -0.94 -13.72
CA HIS A 61 -2.27 -1.57 -13.50
C HIS A 61 -2.12 -2.98 -12.90
N HIS A 62 -1.35 -3.05 -11.83
CA HIS A 62 -1.25 -4.18 -10.92
C HIS A 62 -1.28 -3.60 -9.52
N VAL A 63 -2.27 -3.98 -8.72
CA VAL A 63 -2.50 -3.38 -7.41
C VAL A 63 -1.24 -3.44 -6.55
N HIS A 64 -0.90 -2.32 -5.93
CA HIS A 64 0.24 -2.25 -5.04
C HIS A 64 -0.01 -1.24 -3.92
N ALA A 65 0.45 -1.58 -2.73
CA ALA A 65 0.44 -0.69 -1.57
C ALA A 65 1.80 -0.02 -1.45
N HIS A 66 1.80 1.30 -1.34
CA HIS A 66 3.00 2.06 -0.98
C HIS A 66 3.09 2.13 0.54
N VAL A 67 4.23 1.78 1.09
CA VAL A 67 4.55 2.01 2.50
C VAL A 67 5.59 3.11 2.57
N LEU A 68 5.25 4.21 3.22
CA LEU A 68 6.06 5.43 3.26
C LEU A 68 6.35 5.82 4.71
N GLY A 69 7.58 6.15 5.01
CA GLY A 69 7.95 6.58 6.34
C GLY A 69 9.43 6.95 6.44
N GLY A 70 9.89 7.14 7.67
CA GLY A 70 11.27 7.52 7.97
C GLY A 70 11.49 9.03 7.97
N ARG A 71 10.43 9.81 7.80
CA ARG A 71 10.42 11.28 7.91
C ARG A 71 8.99 11.75 8.17
N PRO A 72 8.79 12.97 8.68
CA PRO A 72 7.45 13.55 8.70
C PRO A 72 6.87 13.66 7.29
N LEU A 73 5.62 13.25 7.15
CA LEU A 73 4.90 13.29 5.89
C LEU A 73 3.91 14.45 5.91
N GLY A 74 3.75 15.12 4.76
CA GLY A 74 2.90 16.30 4.68
C GLY A 74 1.41 15.99 4.71
N TRP A 75 0.63 17.01 5.04
CA TRP A 75 -0.81 16.98 5.00
C TRP A 75 -1.32 18.32 4.42
N PRO A 76 -2.33 18.35 3.52
CA PRO A 76 -3.07 17.20 2.95
C PRO A 76 -2.18 16.23 2.18
N PRO A 77 -2.62 14.94 2.04
CA PRO A 77 -1.77 13.90 1.48
C PRO A 77 -1.57 13.95 -0.04
N GLY A 78 -2.24 14.82 -0.72
CA GLY A 78 -2.13 14.89 -2.17
C GLY A 78 -2.31 16.27 -2.75
#